data_5efba0e3c8e62f31563e2d91848608fe
#
_entry.id   5efba0e3c8e62f31563e2d91848608fe
#
_cell.length_a   1.000
_cell.length_b   1.000
_cell.length_c   1.000
_cell.angle_alpha   90.00
_cell.angle_beta   90.00
_cell.angle_gamma   90.00
#
_symmetry.space_group_name_H-M   'P 1'
#
loop_
_entity.id
_entity.type
_entity.pdbx_description
1 polymer ?
#
loop_
_entity_poly.entity_id
_entity_poly.type
_entity_poly.pdbx_seq_one_letter_code
_entity_poly.pdbx_strand_id
1 'polypeptide(L)'
;SVNSVNSVIINSVFKRIIRRERPIVLHLIEQTGFSFPSGHAMAAMSFYGFLIYLIAKSKFNTYTKVIYIFLLSTIILLVGVSRIYLGVHYASDIIGGYLTSIIYMFIYAFAVDKIKKKTKTV
;
A
#
# COMPACT_ATOMS: atom_id res chain seq x y z
N SER A 1 -3.51 -7.07 10.88
CA SER A 1 -3.12 -8.29 10.16
C SER A 1 -1.62 -8.34 9.94
N VAL A 2 -1.09 -9.52 9.64
CA VAL A 2 0.35 -9.72 9.36
C VAL A 2 0.80 -8.85 8.19
N ASN A 3 -0.02 -8.72 7.14
CA ASN A 3 0.27 -7.88 5.99
C ASN A 3 0.45 -6.40 6.39
N SER A 4 -0.42 -5.88 7.24
CA SER A 4 -0.36 -4.48 7.70
C SER A 4 0.87 -4.23 8.58
N VAL A 5 1.20 -5.17 9.47
CA VAL A 5 2.39 -5.06 10.34
C VAL A 5 3.67 -5.05 9.49
N ASN A 6 3.77 -5.96 8.51
CA ASN A 6 4.93 -6.02 7.62
C ASN A 6 5.06 -4.76 6.77
N SER A 7 3.95 -4.17 6.32
CA SER A 7 3.95 -2.90 5.61
C SER A 7 4.55 -1.77 6.44
N VAL A 8 4.19 -1.70 7.73
CA VAL A 8 4.74 -0.70 8.65
C VAL A 8 6.25 -0.88 8.83
N ILE A 9 6.71 -2.12 8.98
CA ILE A 9 8.14 -2.43 9.15
C ILE A 9 8.92 -2.02 7.89
N ILE A 10 8.44 -2.37 6.69
CA ILE A 10 9.09 -2.03 5.42
C ILE A 10 9.15 -0.51 5.25
N ASN A 11 8.07 0.18 5.56
CA ASN A 11 8.02 1.64 5.51
C ASN A 11 9.09 2.26 6.41
N SER A 12 9.20 1.79 7.65
CA SER A 12 10.17 2.30 8.61
C SER A 12 11.60 2.07 8.15
N VAL A 13 11.90 0.89 7.57
CA VAL A 13 13.22 0.58 7.05
C VAL A 13 13.59 1.51 5.90
N PHE A 14 12.70 1.70 4.92
CA PHE A 14 12.95 2.59 3.79
C PHE A 14 13.09 4.04 4.22
N LYS A 15 12.32 4.51 5.20
CA LYS A 15 12.47 5.86 5.72
C LYS A 15 13.87 6.10 6.29
N ARG A 16 14.42 5.12 6.98
CA ARG A 16 15.77 5.21 7.56
C ARG A 16 16.87 5.15 6.51
N ILE A 17 16.66 4.39 5.43
CA ILE A 17 17.64 4.24 4.35
C ILE A 17 17.66 5.48 3.46
N ILE A 18 16.50 5.92 3.00
CA ILE A 18 16.39 7.00 2.00
C ILE A 18 16.46 8.38 2.63
N ARG A 19 15.88 8.55 3.82
CA ARG A 19 15.93 9.77 4.63
C ARG A 19 15.52 11.04 3.86
N ARG A 20 14.52 10.92 2.98
CA ARG A 20 14.02 12.09 2.26
C ARG A 20 13.28 13.01 3.21
N GLU A 21 13.64 14.28 3.23
CA GLU A 21 12.93 15.29 3.99
C GLU A 21 11.55 15.54 3.39
N ARG A 22 10.61 15.93 4.23
CA ARG A 22 9.26 16.28 3.79
C ARG A 22 9.29 17.60 3.03
N PRO A 23 8.26 17.86 2.16
CA PRO A 23 8.17 19.14 1.45
C PRO A 23 8.21 20.33 2.42
N ILE A 24 8.98 21.36 2.07
CA ILE A 24 9.13 22.58 2.89
C ILE A 24 7.98 23.54 2.63
N VAL A 25 7.26 23.38 1.53
CA VAL A 25 6.15 24.24 1.11
C VAL A 25 5.00 24.11 2.09
N LEU A 26 3.99 24.95 2.01
CA LEU A 26 2.87 25.06 2.94
C LEU A 26 2.37 23.70 3.45
N HIS A 27 2.53 23.46 4.73
CA HIS A 27 1.99 22.26 5.40
C HIS A 27 0.63 22.60 6.00
N LEU A 28 -0.42 21.88 5.60
CA LEU A 28 -1.75 22.00 6.18
C LEU A 28 -1.91 21.20 7.48
N ILE A 29 -1.05 20.22 7.68
CA ILE A 29 -0.94 19.47 8.93
C ILE A 29 0.53 19.27 9.27
N GLU A 30 0.83 19.02 10.56
CA GLU A 30 2.18 18.67 10.99
C GLU A 30 2.40 17.16 10.86
N GLN A 31 3.58 16.79 10.34
CA GLN A 31 4.03 15.41 10.26
C GLN A 31 5.49 15.35 10.65
N THR A 32 5.86 14.31 11.38
CA THR A 32 7.24 14.08 11.80
C THR A 32 7.88 12.96 10.98
N GLY A 33 9.22 12.93 10.96
CA GLY A 33 9.99 11.91 10.27
C GLY A 33 10.21 12.21 8.80
N PHE A 34 10.84 11.26 8.10
CA PHE A 34 11.17 11.39 6.68
C PHE A 34 9.96 11.13 5.80
N SER A 35 9.98 11.66 4.58
CA SER A 35 8.80 11.61 3.69
C SER A 35 8.70 10.33 2.86
N PHE A 36 9.79 9.73 2.43
CA PHE A 36 9.76 8.57 1.54
C PHE A 36 9.99 7.27 2.30
N PRO A 37 9.23 6.23 2.03
CA PRO A 37 7.96 6.25 1.30
C PRO A 37 6.80 6.73 2.18
N SER A 38 5.65 7.07 1.56
CA SER A 38 4.46 7.48 2.31
C SER A 38 3.86 6.31 3.06
N GLY A 39 3.77 6.44 4.39
CA GLY A 39 3.16 5.42 5.24
C GLY A 39 1.67 5.23 4.98
N HIS A 40 0.95 6.32 4.74
CA HIS A 40 -0.47 6.26 4.41
C HIS A 40 -0.73 5.59 3.05
N ALA A 41 0.12 5.88 2.05
CA ALA A 41 0.03 5.23 0.75
C ALA A 41 0.30 3.74 0.85
N MET A 42 1.33 3.34 1.59
CA MET A 42 1.64 1.92 1.82
C MET A 42 0.51 1.21 2.56
N ALA A 43 -0.02 1.83 3.62
CA ALA A 43 -1.11 1.25 4.39
C ALA A 43 -2.38 1.10 3.54
N ALA A 44 -2.73 2.12 2.76
CA ALA A 44 -3.89 2.07 1.88
C ALA A 44 -3.75 0.98 0.82
N MET A 45 -2.61 0.91 0.15
CA MET A 45 -2.36 -0.11 -0.85
C MET A 45 -2.37 -1.51 -0.24
N SER A 46 -1.76 -1.71 0.93
CA SER A 46 -1.72 -3.01 1.57
C SER A 46 -3.10 -3.49 2.01
N PHE A 47 -3.91 -2.61 2.60
CA PHE A 47 -5.24 -2.97 3.08
C PHE A 47 -6.25 -3.11 1.95
N TYR A 48 -6.42 -2.06 1.16
CA TYR A 48 -7.42 -2.05 0.09
C TYR A 48 -6.99 -2.90 -1.10
N GLY A 49 -5.70 -2.96 -1.38
CA GLY A 49 -5.17 -3.85 -2.41
C GLY A 49 -5.40 -5.32 -2.08
N PHE A 50 -5.28 -5.71 -0.82
CA PHE A 50 -5.61 -7.06 -0.38
C PHE A 50 -7.10 -7.36 -0.55
N LEU A 51 -7.97 -6.39 -0.24
CA LEU A 51 -9.41 -6.55 -0.49
C LEU A 51 -9.72 -6.71 -1.98
N ILE A 52 -9.04 -5.94 -2.83
CA ILE A 52 -9.18 -6.06 -4.30
C ILE A 52 -8.80 -7.49 -4.74
N TYR A 53 -7.70 -8.00 -4.22
CA TYR A 53 -7.25 -9.36 -4.52
C TYR A 53 -8.30 -10.40 -4.12
N LEU A 54 -8.86 -10.28 -2.92
CA LEU A 54 -9.90 -11.20 -2.46
C LEU A 54 -11.16 -11.13 -3.33
N ILE A 55 -11.57 -9.92 -3.72
CA ILE A 55 -12.73 -9.72 -4.59
C ILE A 55 -12.46 -10.32 -5.97
N ALA A 56 -11.27 -10.11 -6.53
CA ALA A 56 -10.91 -10.66 -7.83
C ALA A 56 -10.94 -12.19 -7.84
N LYS A 57 -10.58 -12.83 -6.73
CA LYS A 57 -10.63 -14.29 -6.60
C LYS A 57 -11.97 -14.83 -6.11
N SER A 58 -12.91 -13.98 -5.78
CA SER A 58 -14.23 -14.39 -5.28
C SER A 58 -15.10 -14.98 -6.39
N LYS A 59 -16.23 -15.54 -5.98
CA LYS A 59 -17.25 -16.07 -6.90
C LYS A 59 -18.28 -15.01 -7.33
N PHE A 60 -18.06 -13.75 -6.99
CA PHE A 60 -18.93 -12.67 -7.46
C PHE A 60 -18.90 -12.59 -8.98
N ASN A 61 -20.01 -12.12 -9.57
CA ASN A 61 -20.05 -11.93 -11.03
C ASN A 61 -19.10 -10.79 -11.44
N THR A 62 -18.74 -10.77 -12.72
CA THR A 62 -17.78 -9.80 -13.25
C THR A 62 -18.22 -8.36 -13.03
N TYR A 63 -19.51 -8.06 -13.17
CA TYR A 63 -20.03 -6.70 -12.98
C TYR A 63 -19.81 -6.22 -11.54
N THR A 64 -20.13 -7.04 -10.54
CA THR A 64 -19.93 -6.73 -9.14
C THR A 64 -18.45 -6.55 -8.81
N LYS A 65 -17.59 -7.42 -9.33
CA LYS A 65 -16.13 -7.31 -9.14
C LYS A 65 -15.60 -5.97 -9.66
N VAL A 66 -15.99 -5.59 -10.86
CA VAL A 66 -15.52 -4.33 -11.48
C VAL A 66 -15.92 -3.13 -10.63
N ILE A 67 -17.16 -3.10 -10.14
CA ILE A 67 -17.64 -1.99 -9.31
C ILE A 67 -16.82 -1.88 -8.01
N TYR A 68 -16.64 -2.98 -7.28
CA TYR A 68 -15.91 -2.94 -6.00
C TYR A 68 -14.43 -2.64 -6.21
N ILE A 69 -13.80 -3.21 -7.23
CA ILE A 69 -12.39 -2.93 -7.54
C ILE A 69 -12.22 -1.46 -7.89
N PHE A 70 -13.13 -0.88 -8.69
CA PHE A 70 -13.09 0.54 -9.03
C PHE A 70 -13.21 1.42 -7.79
N LEU A 71 -14.16 1.13 -6.89
CA LEU A 71 -14.36 1.90 -5.67
C LEU A 71 -13.14 1.84 -4.75
N LEU A 72 -12.58 0.65 -4.54
CA LEU A 72 -11.41 0.48 -3.69
C LEU A 72 -10.17 1.13 -4.29
N SER A 73 -9.98 1.04 -5.60
CA SER A 73 -8.88 1.71 -6.29
C SER A 73 -8.99 3.22 -6.17
N THR A 74 -10.20 3.76 -6.26
CA THR A 74 -10.45 5.19 -6.06
C THR A 74 -10.06 5.64 -4.66
N ILE A 75 -10.39 4.85 -3.63
CA ILE A 75 -10.00 5.15 -2.25
C ILE A 75 -8.47 5.20 -2.12
N ILE A 76 -7.77 4.24 -2.70
CA ILE A 76 -6.30 4.21 -2.67
C ILE A 76 -5.72 5.49 -3.28
N LEU A 77 -6.22 5.89 -4.43
CA LEU A 77 -5.76 7.11 -5.11
C LEU A 77 -6.08 8.36 -4.30
N LEU A 78 -7.28 8.44 -3.70
CA LEU A 78 -7.68 9.59 -2.90
C LEU A 78 -6.80 9.74 -1.65
N VAL A 79 -6.43 8.64 -1.01
CA VAL A 79 -5.50 8.69 0.13
C VAL A 79 -4.18 9.31 -0.31
N GLY A 80 -3.61 8.86 -1.44
CA GLY A 80 -2.36 9.40 -1.95
C GLY A 80 -2.45 10.88 -2.28
N VAL A 81 -3.48 11.29 -3.01
CA VAL A 81 -3.69 12.68 -3.39
C VAL A 81 -3.87 13.56 -2.16
N SER A 82 -4.58 13.09 -1.12
CA SER A 82 -4.77 13.85 0.10
C SER A 82 -3.45 14.15 0.80
N ARG A 83 -2.49 13.21 0.79
CA ARG A 83 -1.17 13.44 1.41
C ARG A 83 -0.39 14.49 0.66
N ILE A 84 -0.50 14.55 -0.67
CA ILE A 84 0.13 15.61 -1.48
C ILE A 84 -0.56 16.95 -1.21
N TYR A 85 -1.90 16.96 -1.20
CA TYR A 85 -2.69 18.17 -0.94
C TYR A 85 -2.36 18.77 0.43
N LEU A 86 -2.19 17.93 1.46
CA LEU A 86 -1.84 18.39 2.81
C LEU A 86 -0.39 18.88 2.92
N GLY A 87 0.41 18.75 1.88
CA GLY A 87 1.76 19.30 1.82
C GLY A 87 2.80 18.49 2.59
N VAL A 88 2.51 17.25 2.98
CA VAL A 88 3.41 16.44 3.80
C VAL A 88 4.20 15.41 3.01
N HIS A 89 3.84 15.18 1.74
CA HIS A 89 4.50 14.22 0.87
C HIS A 89 4.66 14.74 -0.55
N TYR A 90 5.72 14.27 -1.21
CA TYR A 90 5.90 14.44 -2.66
C TYR A 90 5.10 13.37 -3.41
N ALA A 91 4.78 13.65 -4.69
CA ALA A 91 4.11 12.66 -5.54
C ALA A 91 4.93 11.36 -5.64
N SER A 92 6.26 11.48 -5.72
CA SER A 92 7.15 10.31 -5.76
C SER A 92 7.10 9.48 -4.47
N ASP A 93 6.81 10.09 -3.30
CA ASP A 93 6.63 9.36 -2.04
C ASP A 93 5.41 8.46 -2.11
N ILE A 94 4.33 8.95 -2.70
CA ILE A 94 3.08 8.21 -2.88
C ILE A 94 3.29 7.06 -3.88
N ILE A 95 3.87 7.35 -5.03
CA ILE A 95 4.16 6.34 -6.05
C ILE A 95 5.10 5.28 -5.49
N GLY A 96 6.15 5.70 -4.79
CA GLY A 96 7.08 4.77 -4.14
C GLY A 96 6.40 3.88 -3.11
N GLY A 97 5.48 4.43 -2.32
CA GLY A 97 4.70 3.67 -1.36
C GLY A 97 3.81 2.64 -2.03
N TYR A 98 3.10 3.02 -3.09
CA TYR A 98 2.26 2.09 -3.84
C TYR A 98 3.06 0.97 -4.49
N LEU A 99 4.16 1.30 -5.17
CA LEU A 99 5.00 0.30 -5.83
C LEU A 99 5.62 -0.67 -4.83
N THR A 100 6.13 -0.16 -3.72
CA THR A 100 6.71 -0.99 -2.66
C THR A 100 5.68 -1.98 -2.10
N SER A 101 4.47 -1.51 -1.83
CA SER A 101 3.39 -2.35 -1.32
C SER A 101 2.96 -3.41 -2.33
N ILE A 102 2.87 -3.05 -3.61
CA ILE A 102 2.51 -4.00 -4.66
C ILE A 102 3.55 -5.11 -4.76
N ILE A 103 4.83 -4.75 -4.82
CA ILE A 103 5.93 -5.72 -4.88
C ILE A 103 5.91 -6.64 -3.66
N TYR A 104 5.76 -6.06 -2.48
CA TYR A 104 5.69 -6.82 -1.24
C TYR A 104 4.51 -7.80 -1.24
N MET A 105 3.33 -7.36 -1.69
CA MET A 105 2.14 -8.21 -1.72
C MET A 105 2.31 -9.40 -2.68
N PHE A 106 2.94 -9.19 -3.84
CA PHE A 106 3.26 -10.29 -4.76
C PHE A 106 4.20 -11.31 -4.13
N ILE A 107 5.26 -10.85 -3.47
CA ILE A 107 6.21 -11.72 -2.78
C ILE A 107 5.51 -12.51 -1.68
N TYR A 108 4.67 -11.84 -0.89
CA TYR A 108 3.91 -12.47 0.19
C TYR A 108 2.95 -13.53 -0.34
N ALA A 109 2.19 -13.22 -1.39
CA ALA A 109 1.26 -14.15 -2.00
C ALA A 109 1.98 -15.38 -2.57
N PHE A 110 3.11 -15.18 -3.24
CA PHE A 110 3.93 -16.27 -3.77
C PHE A 110 4.45 -17.17 -2.65
N ALA A 111 4.95 -16.60 -1.57
CA ALA A 111 5.47 -17.35 -0.44
C ALA A 111 4.36 -18.18 0.24
N VAL A 112 3.18 -17.60 0.43
CA VAL A 112 2.04 -18.30 1.02
C VAL A 112 1.58 -19.45 0.14
N ASP A 113 1.46 -19.25 -1.17
CA ASP A 113 1.08 -20.31 -2.10
C ASP A 113 2.09 -21.46 -2.09
N LYS A 114 3.39 -21.14 -2.04
CA LYS A 114 4.45 -22.15 -1.98
C LYS A 114 4.38 -22.97 -0.70
N ILE A 115 4.11 -22.36 0.43
CA ILE A 115 3.94 -23.03 1.72
C ILE A 115 2.71 -23.95 1.68
N LYS A 116 1.57 -23.46 1.16
CA LYS A 116 0.34 -24.26 1.03
C LYS A 116 0.53 -25.47 0.15
N LYS A 117 1.26 -25.37 -0.95
CA LYS A 117 1.58 -26.51 -1.83
C LYS A 117 2.40 -27.56 -1.12
N LYS A 118 3.41 -27.15 -0.35
CA LYS A 118 4.22 -28.08 0.45
C LYS A 118 3.38 -28.82 1.50
N THR A 119 2.48 -28.12 2.14
CA THR A 119 1.59 -28.72 3.17
C THR A 119 0.63 -29.74 2.56
N LYS A 120 0.17 -29.52 1.32
CA LYS A 120 -0.74 -30.45 0.63
C LYS A 120 -0.05 -31.71 0.11
N THR A 121 1.26 -31.67 -0.13
CA THR A 121 2.03 -32.83 -0.64
C THR A 121 2.56 -33.73 0.47
N VAL A 122 2.40 -33.36 1.71
CA VAL A 122 2.74 -34.15 2.90
C VAL A 122 1.48 -34.77 3.45
#